data_08d695d02926520f4e4a0caefb78ab8d
#
_entry.id   08d695d02926520f4e4a0caefb78ab8d
#
_cell.length_a   1.000
_cell.length_b   1.000
_cell.length_c   1.000
_cell.angle_alpha   90.00
_cell.angle_beta   90.00
_cell.angle_gamma   90.00
#
_symmetry.space_group_name_H-M   'P 1'
#
loop_
_entity.id
_entity.type
_entity.pdbx_description
1 polymer ?
#
loop_
_entity_poly.entity_id
_entity_poly.type
_entity_poly.pdbx_seq_one_letter_code
_entity_poly.pdbx_strand_id
1 'polypeptide(L)'
;PTTYLDIYHQIELLELIKELKEEEGLTIVMVLHDINQALTYSDNIIVMKNGELIKSGEVSVVISMNLLNDVYNIGGFLSNQKDNVYFVPMKKEKNCV
;
A
#
# COMPACT_ATOMS: atom_id res chain seq x y z
N PRO A 1 -4.30 12.48 -18.97
CA PRO A 1 -3.67 11.96 -17.80
C PRO A 1 -4.38 10.78 -17.23
N THR A 2 -3.64 10.15 -16.41
CA THR A 2 -3.99 8.92 -15.80
C THR A 2 -5.22 9.00 -14.90
N THR A 3 -5.69 10.21 -14.68
CA THR A 3 -6.87 10.42 -13.86
C THR A 3 -8.08 9.69 -14.38
N TYR A 4 -8.07 9.33 -15.66
CA TYR A 4 -9.20 8.63 -16.24
C TYR A 4 -9.07 7.12 -16.17
N LEU A 5 -7.94 6.62 -15.72
CA LEU A 5 -7.83 5.22 -15.40
C LEU A 5 -8.47 5.06 -14.03
N ASP A 6 -9.74 4.83 -14.03
CA ASP A 6 -10.49 4.83 -12.80
C ASP A 6 -10.16 3.61 -11.92
N ILE A 7 -10.68 3.65 -10.72
CA ILE A 7 -10.42 2.61 -9.74
C ILE A 7 -10.85 1.25 -10.23
N TYR A 8 -11.93 1.18 -10.97
CA TYR A 8 -12.42 -0.09 -11.50
C TYR A 8 -11.36 -0.77 -12.36
N HIS A 9 -10.78 -0.02 -13.30
CA HIS A 9 -9.78 -0.58 -14.20
C HIS A 9 -8.49 -0.91 -13.46
N GLN A 10 -8.14 -0.12 -12.46
CA GLN A 10 -6.97 -0.42 -11.65
C GLN A 10 -7.15 -1.73 -10.90
N ILE A 11 -8.32 -1.94 -10.31
CA ILE A 11 -8.60 -3.17 -9.57
C ILE A 11 -8.65 -4.36 -10.53
N GLU A 12 -9.25 -4.20 -11.71
CA GLU A 12 -9.24 -5.26 -12.72
C GLU A 12 -7.84 -5.71 -13.05
N LEU A 13 -6.95 -4.76 -13.27
CA LEU A 13 -5.55 -5.05 -13.60
C LEU A 13 -4.86 -5.79 -12.45
N LEU A 14 -5.06 -5.30 -11.23
CA LEU A 14 -4.43 -5.92 -10.06
C LEU A 14 -4.95 -7.34 -9.83
N GLU A 15 -6.24 -7.58 -10.05
CA GLU A 15 -6.80 -8.91 -9.93
C GLU A 15 -6.22 -9.84 -10.98
N LEU A 16 -6.04 -9.35 -12.20
CA LEU A 16 -5.43 -10.14 -13.27
C LEU A 16 -3.98 -10.51 -12.92
N ILE A 17 -3.23 -9.55 -12.41
CA ILE A 17 -1.84 -9.78 -12.01
C ILE A 17 -1.79 -10.82 -10.90
N LYS A 18 -2.70 -10.74 -9.94
CA LYS A 18 -2.78 -11.70 -8.85
C LYS A 18 -3.05 -13.11 -9.37
N GLU A 19 -3.98 -13.25 -10.32
CA GLU A 19 -4.27 -14.53 -10.93
C GLU A 19 -3.05 -15.11 -11.65
N LEU A 20 -2.37 -14.29 -12.43
CA LEU A 20 -1.19 -14.73 -13.16
C LEU A 20 -0.09 -15.18 -12.21
N LYS A 21 0.09 -14.44 -11.12
CA LYS A 21 1.08 -14.82 -10.12
C LYS A 21 0.76 -16.19 -9.52
N GLU A 22 -0.49 -16.42 -9.17
CA GLU A 22 -0.90 -17.66 -8.55
C GLU A 22 -0.86 -18.84 -9.50
N GLU A 23 -1.32 -18.63 -10.74
CA GLU A 23 -1.39 -19.71 -11.72
C GLU A 23 -0.04 -20.07 -12.28
N GLU A 24 0.82 -19.10 -12.51
CA GLU A 24 2.11 -19.31 -13.17
C GLU A 24 3.29 -19.35 -12.20
N GLY A 25 3.04 -19.13 -10.91
CA GLY A 25 4.11 -19.11 -9.94
C GLY A 25 5.10 -17.98 -10.15
N LEU A 26 4.62 -16.85 -10.64
CA LEU A 26 5.48 -15.72 -10.98
C LEU A 26 5.82 -14.88 -9.76
N THR A 27 7.00 -14.28 -9.82
CA THR A 27 7.36 -13.20 -8.89
C THR A 27 7.17 -11.89 -9.62
N ILE A 28 6.34 -11.03 -9.08
CA ILE A 28 5.99 -9.77 -9.73
C ILE A 28 6.36 -8.62 -8.83
N VAL A 29 7.04 -7.63 -9.40
CA VAL A 29 7.41 -6.41 -8.69
C VAL A 29 6.68 -5.25 -9.34
N MET A 30 5.98 -4.47 -8.52
CA MET A 30 5.21 -3.33 -9.00
C MET A 30 5.48 -2.10 -8.17
N VAL A 31 5.36 -0.94 -8.79
CA VAL A 31 5.33 0.32 -8.08
C VAL A 31 3.88 0.76 -7.98
N LEU A 32 3.40 0.94 -6.77
CA LEU A 32 2.03 1.36 -6.53
C LEU A 32 2.04 2.66 -5.72
N HIS A 33 1.21 3.58 -6.12
CA HIS A 33 1.10 4.87 -5.44
C HIS A 33 -0.04 4.89 -4.43
N ASP A 34 -0.97 3.96 -4.54
CA ASP A 34 -2.08 3.85 -3.60
C ASP A 34 -1.69 2.87 -2.50
N ILE A 35 -1.63 3.36 -1.27
CA ILE A 35 -1.21 2.56 -0.13
C ILE A 35 -2.10 1.34 0.05
N ASN A 36 -3.41 1.53 -0.08
CA ASN A 36 -4.34 0.43 0.15
C ASN A 36 -4.24 -0.65 -0.91
N GLN A 37 -3.96 -0.28 -2.15
CA GLN A 37 -3.70 -1.27 -3.18
C GLN A 37 -2.45 -2.08 -2.85
N ALA A 38 -1.42 -1.42 -2.37
CA ALA A 38 -0.20 -2.10 -1.97
C ALA A 38 -0.47 -3.06 -0.81
N LEU A 39 -1.24 -2.62 0.18
CA LEU A 39 -1.57 -3.46 1.32
C LEU A 39 -2.40 -4.68 0.92
N THR A 40 -3.32 -4.51 -0.01
CA THR A 40 -4.24 -5.56 -0.40
C THR A 40 -3.60 -6.60 -1.33
N TYR A 41 -2.78 -6.15 -2.27
CA TYR A 41 -2.31 -7.02 -3.35
C TYR A 41 -0.86 -7.47 -3.22
N SER A 42 -0.15 -7.01 -2.22
CA SER A 42 1.26 -7.38 -2.04
C SER A 42 1.42 -8.44 -0.96
N ASP A 43 2.34 -9.34 -1.19
CA ASP A 43 2.79 -10.27 -0.15
C ASP A 43 3.87 -9.60 0.67
N ASN A 44 4.78 -8.94 -0.02
CA ASN A 44 5.89 -8.21 0.57
C ASN A 44 5.89 -6.80 -0.01
N ILE A 45 6.34 -5.85 0.78
CA ILE A 45 6.43 -4.47 0.32
C ILE A 45 7.82 -3.91 0.58
N ILE A 46 8.18 -2.97 -0.24
CA ILE A 46 9.41 -2.21 -0.09
C ILE A 46 8.99 -0.75 0.00
N VAL A 47 9.35 -0.11 1.09
CA VAL A 47 9.01 1.30 1.31
C VAL A 47 10.24 2.13 1.03
N MET A 48 10.10 3.12 0.16
CA MET A 48 11.20 3.98 -0.22
C MET A 48 10.83 5.44 0.01
N LYS A 49 11.82 6.21 0.33
CA LYS A 49 11.67 7.65 0.51
C LYS A 49 12.97 8.32 0.09
N ASN A 50 12.85 9.33 -0.77
CA ASN A 50 14.01 10.10 -1.24
C ASN A 50 15.10 9.22 -1.84
N GLY A 51 14.69 8.17 -2.55
CA GLY A 51 15.64 7.28 -3.20
C GLY A 51 16.27 6.25 -2.28
N GLU A 52 15.87 6.22 -1.02
CA GLU A 52 16.45 5.29 -0.06
C GLU A 52 15.41 4.25 0.37
N LEU A 53 15.88 3.04 0.59
CA LEU A 53 15.04 1.99 1.13
C LEU A 53 14.87 2.23 2.63
N ILE A 54 13.63 2.38 3.05
CA ILE A 54 13.31 2.62 4.46
C ILE A 54 13.07 1.29 5.18
N LYS A 55 12.25 0.43 4.58
CA LYS A 55 11.91 -0.83 5.21
C LYS A 55 11.37 -1.78 4.14
N SER A 56 11.57 -3.08 4.34
CA SER A 56 11.02 -4.09 3.44
C SER A 56 10.68 -5.35 4.22
N GLY A 57 9.77 -6.13 3.67
CA GLY A 57 9.35 -7.36 4.27
C GLY A 57 7.87 -7.63 4.07
N GLU A 58 7.35 -8.58 4.82
CA GLU A 58 5.92 -8.89 4.76
C GLU A 58 5.09 -7.69 5.18
N VAL A 59 3.94 -7.53 4.52
CA VAL A 59 3.05 -6.39 4.76
C VAL A 59 2.73 -6.24 6.24
N SER A 60 2.35 -7.33 6.89
CA SER A 60 1.93 -7.28 8.28
C SER A 60 3.06 -6.87 9.24
N VAL A 61 4.30 -7.10 8.84
CA VAL A 61 5.44 -6.76 9.66
C VAL A 61 5.90 -5.33 9.41
N VAL A 62 5.85 -4.89 8.15
CA VAL A 62 6.42 -3.62 7.73
C VAL A 62 5.50 -2.45 8.03
N ILE A 63 4.19 -2.63 7.82
CA ILE A 63 3.25 -1.52 7.89
C ILE A 63 2.92 -1.17 9.33
N SER A 64 3.07 0.10 9.65
CA SER A 64 2.66 0.65 10.94
C SER A 64 2.30 2.11 10.72
N MET A 65 1.53 2.67 11.65
CA MET A 65 1.19 4.09 11.57
C MET A 65 2.43 4.97 11.73
N ASN A 66 3.38 4.53 12.53
CA ASN A 66 4.63 5.28 12.67
C ASN A 66 5.36 5.39 11.34
N LEU A 67 5.44 4.27 10.61
CA LEU A 67 6.08 4.27 9.30
C LEU A 67 5.35 5.20 8.32
N LEU A 68 4.04 5.09 8.26
CA LEU A 68 3.25 5.89 7.33
C LEU A 68 3.33 7.38 7.66
N ASN A 69 3.32 7.70 8.94
CA ASN A 69 3.50 9.09 9.37
C ASN A 69 4.87 9.62 8.95
N ASP A 70 5.92 8.82 9.14
CA ASP A 70 7.27 9.24 8.79
C ASP A 70 7.47 9.39 7.29
N VAL A 71 6.92 8.49 6.51
CA VAL A 71 7.13 8.47 5.06
C VAL A 71 6.24 9.49 4.35
N TYR A 72 4.97 9.55 4.72
CA TYR A 72 3.99 10.38 4.03
C TYR A 72 3.58 11.63 4.79
N ASN A 73 3.99 11.73 6.04
CA ASN A 73 3.66 12.87 6.89
C ASN A 73 2.15 13.09 7.01
N ILE A 74 1.42 12.01 7.16
CA ILE A 74 -0.03 12.06 7.33
C ILE A 74 -0.44 11.22 8.53
N GLY A 75 -1.56 11.59 9.11
CA GLY A 75 -2.17 10.83 10.19
C GLY A 75 -3.18 9.84 9.65
N GLY A 76 -3.91 9.23 10.56
CA GLY A 76 -4.94 8.27 10.22
C GLY A 76 -4.82 7.03 11.08
N PHE A 77 -5.40 5.96 10.61
CA PHE A 77 -5.32 4.70 11.36
C PHE A 77 -5.36 3.52 10.40
N LEU A 78 -4.92 2.37 10.91
CA LEU A 78 -4.99 1.11 10.21
C LEU A 78 -6.21 0.35 10.72
N SER A 79 -6.98 -0.19 9.79
CA SER A 79 -8.18 -0.95 10.10
C SER A 79 -8.00 -2.38 9.59
N ASN A 80 -8.33 -3.35 10.42
CA ASN A 80 -8.28 -4.75 10.03
C ASN A 80 -9.68 -5.22 9.68
N GLN A 81 -9.84 -5.71 8.46
CA GLN A 81 -11.13 -6.17 7.96
C GLN A 81 -10.92 -7.46 7.20
N LYS A 82 -11.53 -8.56 7.67
CA LYS A 82 -11.49 -9.85 6.95
C LYS A 82 -10.07 -10.24 6.54
N ASP A 83 -9.15 -10.20 7.49
CA ASP A 83 -7.75 -10.54 7.28
C ASP A 83 -6.96 -9.57 6.40
N ASN A 84 -7.55 -8.46 6.03
CA ASN A 84 -6.87 -7.41 5.28
C ASN A 84 -6.67 -6.19 6.16
N VAL A 85 -5.60 -5.47 5.87
CA VAL A 85 -5.28 -4.22 6.55
C VAL A 85 -5.56 -3.08 5.59
N TYR A 86 -6.28 -2.08 6.07
CA TYR A 86 -6.57 -0.88 5.29
C TYR A 86 -6.08 0.34 6.03
N PHE A 87 -5.57 1.29 5.28
CA PHE A 87 -5.14 2.55 5.83
C PHE A 87 -6.22 3.60 5.57
N VAL A 88 -6.68 4.25 6.63
CA VAL A 88 -7.63 5.34 6.53
C VAL A 88 -6.87 6.63 6.80
N PRO A 89 -6.55 7.39 5.75
CA PRO A 89 -5.77 8.61 5.92
C PRO A 89 -6.63 9.73 6.54
N MET A 90 -5.99 10.50 7.38
CA MET A 90 -6.63 11.67 7.98
C MET A 90 -5.61 12.78 8.01
N LYS A 91 -6.09 13.99 7.92
CA LYS A 91 -5.20 15.13 8.04
C LYS A 91 -4.49 15.06 9.38
N LYS A 92 -3.18 15.19 9.34
CA LYS A 92 -2.40 15.17 10.56
C LYS A 92 -2.83 16.34 11.42
N GLU A 93 -3.21 16.04 12.66
CA GLU A 93 -3.60 17.09 13.58
C GLU A 93 -2.43 17.98 13.90
N LYS A 94 -2.68 19.26 13.83
CA LYS A 94 -1.71 20.18 14.39
C LYS A 94 -1.72 19.97 15.89
N ASN A 95 -0.58 20.12 16.45
CA ASN A 95 -0.47 20.05 17.87
C ASN A 95 -1.36 21.10 18.50
N CYS A 96 -2.44 20.67 19.04
CA CYS A 96 -3.49 21.57 19.48
C CYS A 96 -3.38 21.94 20.93
N VAL A 97 -2.31 21.72 21.48
CA VAL A 97 -2.23 22.07 22.90
C VAL A 97 -1.89 23.47 23.10
#